data_b49d9d68e72cb115b9f627869145b3da
#
_entry.id   b49d9d68e72cb115b9f627869145b3da
#
_cell.length_a   1.000
_cell.length_b   1.000
_cell.length_c   1.000
_cell.angle_alpha   90.00
_cell.angle_beta   90.00
_cell.angle_gamma   90.00
#
_symmetry.space_group_name_H-M   'P 1'
#
loop_
_entity.id
_entity.type
_entity.pdbx_description
1 polymer ?
#
loop_
_entity_poly.entity_id
_entity_poly.type
_entity_poly.pdbx_seq_one_letter_code
_entity_poly.pdbx_strand_id
1 'polypeptide(L)'
;PYQAEPDGAGETTLLDSGAGETTLLNGAGSAYLIRKKNGEKITINSQNFAIGKERRRVNYCISDNTSVSRYHVVITKKGSDYYAADQKSSNFTFVNGVQLNPYQETLLTDRSTLKISDEEFEFHAS
;
A
#
# COMPACT_ATOMS: atom_id res chain seq x y z
N PRO A 1 22.75 -5.89 -2.01
CA PRO A 1 23.27 -5.90 -2.78
C PRO A 1 22.92 -6.42 -3.22
N TYR A 2 22.78 -6.39 -2.64
CA TYR A 2 23.30 -6.71 -3.66
C TYR A 2 23.45 -6.87 -3.63
N GLN A 3 23.46 -6.44 -3.10
CA GLN A 3 24.16 -6.54 -3.75
C GLN A 3 24.38 -6.54 -3.91
N ALA A 4 24.11 -6.55 -3.29
CA ALA A 4 24.72 -6.55 -3.86
C ALA A 4 24.73 -6.52 -4.06
N GLU A 5 24.87 -6.64 -4.12
CA GLU A 5 25.39 -6.61 -4.76
C GLU A 5 25.37 -6.46 -4.93
N PRO A 6 25.46 -6.53 -4.52
CA PRO A 6 25.87 -6.34 -5.02
C PRO A 6 25.67 -6.32 -5.23
N ASP A 7 25.79 -6.06 -5.09
CA ASP A 7 26.19 -5.97 -5.72
C ASP A 7 25.85 -5.88 -6.00
N GLY A 8 25.85 -5.61 -5.50
CA GLY A 8 26.10 -5.31 -6.09
C GLY A 8 25.58 -5.19 -6.28
N ALA A 9 25.54 -4.94 -5.92
CA ALA A 9 25.69 -4.75 -6.38
C ALA A 9 25.09 -4.62 -6.73
N GLY A 10 25.26 -4.58 -6.68
CA GLY A 10 25.32 -4.36 -7.38
C GLY A 10 24.52 -4.37 -7.62
N GLU A 11 24.41 -4.03 -7.56
CA GLU A 11 24.40 -4.06 -8.21
C GLU A 11 23.85 -4.00 -8.39
N THR A 12 23.53 -3.55 -7.91
CA THR A 12 23.53 -3.51 -8.45
C THR A 12 22.99 -3.37 -8.59
N THR A 13 22.81 -3.10 -8.40
CA THR A 13 22.86 -3.02 -8.95
C THR A 13 22.30 -2.81 -9.03
N LEU A 14 22.07 -2.41 -8.79
CA LEU A 14 22.10 -2.35 -9.33
C LEU A 14 21.67 -2.03 -9.25
N LEU A 15 21.39 -1.77 -8.95
CA LEU A 15 21.42 -1.64 -9.36
C LEU A 15 20.99 -1.35 -9.13
N ASP A 16 20.81 -1.38 -8.97
CA ASP A 16 20.86 -1.32 -9.18
C ASP A 16 20.36 -1.03 -8.87
N SER A 17 19.94 -0.66 -8.60
CA SER A 17 20.05 -0.53 -8.70
C SER A 17 19.53 -0.32 -8.46
N GLY A 18 19.21 0.04 -8.15
CA GLY A 18 19.35 0.22 -8.39
C GLY A 18 18.69 0.24 -8.09
N ALA A 19 18.49 0.45 -7.75
CA ALA A 19 18.51 0.38 -7.86
C ALA A 19 17.94 0.25 -7.63
N GLY A 20 17.75 0.27 -7.34
CA GLY A 20 17.82 0.15 -7.61
C GLY A 20 17.13 -0.29 -7.37
N GLU A 21 16.74 -0.43 -7.06
CA GLU A 21 16.77 -0.95 -7.35
C GLU A 21 16.39 -1.51 -6.99
N THR A 22 16.10 -1.63 -6.59
CA THR A 22 16.26 -2.30 -6.72
C THR A 22 15.89 -2.96 -6.32
N THR A 23 15.58 -3.17 -5.99
CA THR A 23 15.73 -3.87 -5.94
C THR A 23 15.41 -4.47 -5.36
N LEU A 24 15.13 -4.57 -5.14
CA LEU A 24 15.30 -5.17 -4.87
C LEU A 24 14.99 -5.65 -4.18
N LEU A 25 14.63 -5.69 -4.04
CA LEU A 25 14.56 -6.06 -3.71
C LEU A 25 14.19 -6.44 -4.00
N ASN A 26 13.80 -6.33 -4.38
CA ASN A 26 13.58 -6.38 -4.87
C ASN A 26 13.07 -6.51 -5.59
N GLY A 27 13.09 -6.53 -5.90
CA GLY A 27 12.76 -6.11 -6.49
C GLY A 27 12.06 -5.94 -7.01
N ALA A 28 12.44 -6.45 -7.33
CA ALA A 28 11.27 -6.42 -8.16
C ALA A 28 10.23 -5.45 -7.68
N GLY A 29 9.29 -5.10 -8.46
CA GLY A 29 8.34 -4.08 -8.12
C GLY A 29 7.49 -4.42 -6.90
N SER A 30 7.26 -3.46 -6.06
CA SER A 30 6.31 -3.56 -4.95
C SER A 30 4.95 -3.03 -5.41
N ALA A 31 3.89 -3.56 -4.81
CA ALA A 31 2.56 -3.03 -5.04
C ALA A 31 2.48 -1.59 -4.53
N TYR A 32 1.57 -0.84 -5.09
CA TYR A 32 1.41 0.56 -4.72
C TYR A 32 -0.02 1.03 -4.93
N LEU A 33 -0.34 2.15 -4.31
CA LEU A 33 -1.62 2.85 -4.50
C LEU A 33 -1.36 4.17 -5.21
N ILE A 34 -2.31 4.56 -6.06
CA ILE A 34 -2.32 5.90 -6.63
C ILE A 34 -3.51 6.64 -6.04
N ARG A 35 -3.24 7.72 -5.32
CA ARG A 35 -4.29 8.56 -4.76
C ARG A 35 -4.90 9.39 -5.86
N LYS A 36 -6.20 9.22 -6.12
CA LYS A 36 -6.82 9.87 -7.28
C LYS A 36 -6.89 11.39 -7.13
N LYS A 37 -6.99 11.86 -5.91
CA LYS A 37 -7.09 13.30 -5.63
C LYS A 37 -5.90 14.09 -6.16
N ASN A 38 -4.69 13.55 -6.05
CA ASN A 38 -3.47 14.30 -6.37
C ASN A 38 -2.46 13.49 -7.18
N GLY A 39 -2.77 12.24 -7.52
CA GLY A 39 -1.86 11.38 -8.29
C GLY A 39 -0.69 10.84 -7.49
N GLU A 40 -0.71 10.97 -6.17
CA GLU A 40 0.39 10.53 -5.33
C GLU A 40 0.55 9.02 -5.40
N LYS A 41 1.79 8.56 -5.62
CA LYS A 41 2.12 7.14 -5.61
C LYS A 41 2.57 6.74 -4.21
N ILE A 42 1.87 5.77 -3.62
CA ILE A 42 2.13 5.31 -2.26
C ILE A 42 2.57 3.85 -2.34
N THR A 43 3.86 3.61 -2.15
CA THR A 43 4.41 2.26 -2.22
C THR A 43 4.04 1.47 -0.96
N ILE A 44 3.49 0.28 -1.16
CA ILE A 44 3.18 -0.63 -0.05
C ILE A 44 4.45 -1.40 0.25
N ASN A 45 5.22 -0.90 1.23
CA ASN A 45 6.57 -1.35 1.49
C ASN A 45 6.71 -2.15 2.79
N SER A 46 5.62 -2.66 3.31
CA SER A 46 5.65 -3.52 4.49
C SER A 46 4.56 -4.57 4.38
N GLN A 47 4.72 -5.66 5.12
CA GLN A 47 3.75 -6.76 5.07
C GLN A 47 2.39 -6.35 5.61
N ASN A 48 2.36 -5.49 6.63
CA ASN A 48 1.14 -4.93 7.17
C ASN A 48 1.22 -3.42 7.00
N PHE A 49 0.47 -2.90 6.03
CA PHE A 49 0.53 -1.49 5.66
C PHE A 49 -0.76 -0.80 6.11
N ALA A 50 -0.65 -0.02 7.16
CA ALA A 50 -1.79 0.67 7.74
C ALA A 50 -1.97 2.06 7.14
N ILE A 51 -3.22 2.46 6.97
CA ILE A 51 -3.59 3.77 6.43
C ILE A 51 -4.61 4.40 7.37
N GLY A 52 -4.43 5.65 7.69
CA GLY A 52 -5.35 6.37 8.56
C GLY A 52 -4.87 7.79 8.82
N LYS A 53 -5.48 8.41 9.82
CA LYS A 53 -5.23 9.81 10.15
C LYS A 53 -4.17 9.98 11.23
N GLU A 54 -3.93 8.95 12.03
CA GLU A 54 -3.00 9.03 13.16
C GLU A 54 -1.60 8.65 12.72
N ARG A 55 -0.76 9.65 12.47
CA ARG A 55 0.58 9.49 11.89
C ARG A 55 1.43 8.45 12.62
N ARG A 56 1.32 8.37 13.94
CA ARG A 56 2.17 7.46 14.74
C ARG A 56 1.81 5.99 14.57
N ARG A 57 0.59 5.71 14.08
CA ARG A 57 0.09 4.33 14.02
C ARG A 57 -0.01 3.78 12.62
N VAL A 58 0.24 4.61 11.60
CA VAL A 58 0.00 4.22 10.22
C VAL A 58 1.25 4.38 9.38
N ASN A 59 1.31 3.62 8.29
CA ASN A 59 2.38 3.71 7.32
C ASN A 59 2.14 4.87 6.34
N TYR A 60 0.88 5.13 6.01
CA TYR A 60 0.50 6.28 5.20
C TYR A 60 -0.54 7.09 5.95
N CYS A 61 -0.23 8.36 6.19
CA CYS A 61 -1.11 9.26 6.93
C CYS A 61 -1.91 10.13 5.99
N ILE A 62 -3.24 10.06 6.11
CA ILE A 62 -4.14 10.97 5.40
C ILE A 62 -4.48 12.09 6.37
N SER A 63 -3.74 13.20 6.28
CA SER A 63 -3.86 14.29 7.25
C SER A 63 -4.84 15.38 6.80
N ASP A 64 -5.29 15.33 5.56
CA ASP A 64 -6.11 16.39 4.95
C ASP A 64 -7.58 15.98 4.78
N ASN A 65 -8.01 14.92 5.45
CA ASN A 65 -9.41 14.47 5.37
C ASN A 65 -9.88 14.00 6.74
N THR A 66 -10.72 14.81 7.38
CA THR A 66 -11.18 14.54 8.75
C THR A 66 -12.16 13.37 8.82
N SER A 67 -12.71 12.92 7.68
CA SER A 67 -13.62 11.77 7.67
C SER A 67 -12.90 10.44 7.73
N VAL A 68 -11.57 10.44 7.59
CA VAL A 68 -10.76 9.24 7.70
C VAL A 68 -10.49 8.95 9.17
N SER A 69 -10.67 7.69 9.57
CA SER A 69 -10.41 7.28 10.95
C SER A 69 -8.91 7.26 11.23
N ARG A 70 -8.55 7.35 12.52
CA ARG A 70 -7.15 7.36 12.93
C ARG A 70 -6.40 6.13 12.42
N TYR A 71 -7.02 4.97 12.51
CA TYR A 71 -6.50 3.68 12.06
C TYR A 71 -7.60 3.06 11.22
N HIS A 72 -7.57 3.32 9.91
CA HIS A 72 -8.75 3.14 9.06
C HIS A 72 -8.78 1.77 8.38
N VAL A 73 -7.69 1.41 7.72
CA VAL A 73 -7.61 0.17 6.95
C VAL A 73 -6.17 -0.36 7.01
N VAL A 74 -6.04 -1.68 6.98
CA VAL A 74 -4.72 -2.33 6.90
C VAL A 74 -4.69 -3.17 5.64
N ILE A 75 -3.63 -3.02 4.86
CA ILE A 75 -3.36 -3.86 3.70
C ILE A 75 -2.30 -4.86 4.12
N THR A 76 -2.61 -6.15 3.99
CA THR A 76 -1.71 -7.24 4.38
C THR A 76 -1.28 -8.01 3.15
N LYS A 77 0.03 -8.21 3.01
CA LYS A 77 0.58 -9.05 1.96
C LYS A 77 0.69 -10.48 2.46
N LYS A 78 0.12 -11.43 1.70
CA LYS A 78 0.21 -12.86 1.98
C LYS A 78 0.67 -13.56 0.72
N GLY A 79 1.92 -14.04 0.71
CA GLY A 79 2.51 -14.55 -0.51
C GLY A 79 2.62 -13.45 -1.54
N SER A 80 2.01 -13.63 -2.70
CA SER A 80 2.00 -12.61 -3.75
C SER A 80 0.70 -11.81 -3.77
N ASP A 81 -0.23 -12.09 -2.84
CA ASP A 81 -1.54 -11.44 -2.81
C ASP A 81 -1.59 -10.36 -1.73
N TYR A 82 -2.48 -9.40 -1.94
CA TYR A 82 -2.71 -8.31 -1.00
C TYR A 82 -4.17 -8.28 -0.60
N TYR A 83 -4.43 -8.04 0.68
CA TYR A 83 -5.77 -8.01 1.25
C TYR A 83 -5.98 -6.73 2.03
N ALA A 84 -7.16 -6.14 1.90
CA ALA A 84 -7.54 -4.97 2.68
C ALA A 84 -8.54 -5.38 3.76
N ALA A 85 -8.37 -4.86 4.97
CA ALA A 85 -9.28 -5.11 6.07
C ALA A 85 -9.59 -3.79 6.77
N ASP A 86 -10.88 -3.43 6.80
CA ASP A 86 -11.35 -2.23 7.49
C ASP A 86 -11.17 -2.42 8.99
N GLN A 87 -10.65 -1.40 9.66
CA GLN A 87 -10.35 -1.45 11.09
C GLN A 87 -11.49 -0.85 11.92
N LYS A 88 -12.73 -1.19 11.55
CA LYS A 88 -13.94 -0.66 12.19
C LYS A 88 -13.99 0.86 12.09
N SER A 89 -13.73 1.35 10.90
CA SER A 89 -13.70 2.79 10.63
C SER A 89 -15.10 3.40 10.70
N SER A 90 -15.16 4.70 10.99
CA SER A 90 -16.46 5.40 11.11
C SER A 90 -17.16 5.56 9.77
N ASN A 91 -16.40 5.75 8.69
CA ASN A 91 -16.96 6.04 7.36
C ASN A 91 -16.66 4.96 6.34
N PHE A 92 -16.21 3.78 6.81
CA PHE A 92 -16.09 2.55 6.02
C PHE A 92 -14.98 2.57 4.99
N THR A 93 -14.66 1.37 4.51
CA THR A 93 -13.71 1.12 3.43
C THR A 93 -14.44 0.31 2.36
N PHE A 94 -14.16 0.62 1.09
CA PHE A 94 -14.81 -0.04 -0.03
C PHE A 94 -13.76 -0.55 -1.00
N VAL A 95 -13.97 -1.77 -1.53
CA VAL A 95 -13.15 -2.32 -2.61
C VAL A 95 -14.07 -2.53 -3.80
N ASN A 96 -13.77 -1.85 -4.90
CA ASN A 96 -14.58 -1.88 -6.13
C ASN A 96 -16.06 -1.59 -5.84
N GLY A 97 -16.32 -0.63 -4.95
CA GLY A 97 -17.67 -0.21 -4.61
C GLY A 97 -18.37 -1.06 -3.56
N VAL A 98 -17.73 -2.12 -3.06
CA VAL A 98 -18.32 -3.00 -2.06
C VAL A 98 -17.78 -2.65 -0.69
N GLN A 99 -18.68 -2.34 0.24
CA GLN A 99 -18.30 -2.01 1.61
C GLN A 99 -17.75 -3.23 2.32
N LEU A 100 -16.59 -3.08 2.96
CA LEU A 100 -15.96 -4.15 3.71
C LEU A 100 -16.57 -4.30 5.09
N ASN A 101 -16.70 -5.54 5.56
CA ASN A 101 -17.04 -5.80 6.95
C ASN A 101 -15.81 -5.54 7.82
N PRO A 102 -15.99 -5.02 9.06
CA PRO A 102 -14.84 -4.76 9.92
C PRO A 102 -13.98 -6.00 10.11
N TYR A 103 -12.67 -5.81 9.96
CA TYR A 103 -11.63 -6.84 10.19
C TYR A 103 -11.66 -8.02 9.21
N GLN A 104 -12.57 -8.02 8.23
CA GLN A 104 -12.62 -9.08 7.25
C GLN A 104 -11.69 -8.75 6.08
N GLU A 105 -10.74 -9.65 5.80
CA GLU A 105 -9.80 -9.45 4.70
C GLU A 105 -10.49 -9.63 3.36
N THR A 106 -10.22 -8.70 2.44
CA THR A 106 -10.78 -8.71 1.10
C THR A 106 -9.64 -8.58 0.10
N LEU A 107 -9.58 -9.49 -0.87
CA LEU A 107 -8.51 -9.52 -1.86
C LEU A 107 -8.51 -8.25 -2.71
N LEU A 108 -7.31 -7.68 -2.88
CA LEU A 108 -7.08 -6.56 -3.80
C LEU A 108 -6.44 -7.13 -5.07
N THR A 109 -7.14 -6.98 -6.18
CA THR A 109 -6.59 -7.36 -7.49
C THR A 109 -6.00 -6.13 -8.17
N ASP A 110 -5.16 -6.37 -9.18
CA ASP A 110 -4.55 -5.27 -9.92
C ASP A 110 -5.63 -4.35 -10.49
N ARG A 111 -5.44 -3.04 -10.31
CA ARG A 111 -6.37 -2.01 -10.74
C ARG A 111 -7.67 -1.93 -9.95
N SER A 112 -7.74 -2.59 -8.78
CA SER A 112 -8.88 -2.43 -7.87
C SER A 112 -8.96 -1.00 -7.37
N THR A 113 -10.18 -0.51 -7.19
CA THR A 113 -10.41 0.77 -6.51
C THR A 113 -10.55 0.52 -5.02
N LEU A 114 -9.72 1.18 -4.24
CA LEU A 114 -9.81 1.18 -2.77
C LEU A 114 -10.30 2.55 -2.34
N LYS A 115 -11.47 2.58 -1.71
CA LYS A 115 -12.05 3.83 -1.22
C LYS A 115 -12.01 3.84 0.29
N ILE A 116 -11.32 4.83 0.84
CA ILE A 116 -11.15 5.02 2.28
C ILE A 116 -11.97 6.24 2.67
N SER A 117 -13.13 6.03 3.28
CA SER A 117 -14.13 7.08 3.47
C SER A 117 -14.54 7.62 2.09
N ASP A 118 -14.22 8.88 1.78
CA ASP A 118 -14.47 9.46 0.46
C ASP A 118 -13.20 9.66 -0.36
N GLU A 119 -12.07 9.10 0.07
CA GLU A 119 -10.81 9.16 -0.66
C GLU A 119 -10.62 7.91 -1.51
N GLU A 120 -10.44 8.11 -2.82
CA GLU A 120 -10.28 6.98 -3.74
C GLU A 120 -8.82 6.78 -4.11
N PHE A 121 -8.44 5.52 -4.15
CA PHE A 121 -7.11 5.07 -4.55
C PHE A 121 -7.25 3.96 -5.57
N GLU A 122 -6.30 3.88 -6.47
CA GLU A 122 -6.21 2.73 -7.38
C GLU A 122 -5.05 1.85 -6.95
N PHE A 123 -5.34 0.57 -6.72
CA PHE A 123 -4.33 -0.40 -6.30
C PHE A 123 -3.65 -1.01 -7.52
N HIS A 124 -2.32 -1.07 -7.49
CA HIS A 124 -1.52 -1.72 -8.52
C HIS A 124 -0.68 -2.81 -7.86
N ALA A 125 -0.76 -4.02 -8.41
CA ALA A 125 -0.09 -5.17 -7.82
C ALA A 125 1.44 -5.15 -8.02
N SER A 126 1.92 -4.36 -8.95
CA SER A 126 3.36 -4.14 -9.15
C SER A 126 3.61 -3.16 -10.29
#